data_ae3756f552c509ec6803b9a82c51e2da
#
_entry.id   ae3756f552c509ec6803b9a82c51e2da
#
_cell.length_a   1.000
_cell.length_b   1.000
_cell.length_c   1.000
_cell.angle_alpha   90.00
_cell.angle_beta   90.00
_cell.angle_gamma   90.00
#
_symmetry.space_group_name_H-M   'P 1'
#
loop_
_entity.id
_entity.type
_entity.pdbx_description
1 polymer ?
#
loop_
_entity_poly.entity_id
_entity_poly.type
_entity_poly.pdbx_seq_one_letter_code
_entity_poly.pdbx_strand_id
1 'polypeptide(L)'
;GETGPQGLQGVKGERGEKGEKGEPGGPDATTAQKGIVQLSSATDSDDETKAATPKAVKAAMDKADGCLEKAKNGDDIPDKVKFLNTVGAARVYGRDIHTETGEWTTSEFVAWLKEKGAFDQPYWMMKASLLAEFNKVITDVGPGKLNLGGCAIEVMGTYNAAIVRVTIGEYGGDGFLNGTVCTCTVYGDTQRFHWRVDYSTKNKPTTASLTVNGWERDEVTGRLRQWGSIEVSEDDGKLMTQHSIRFPVAFPVAALNAQVSAVGDPNVIKMYTLSNPSLVSVTLITVRGCYGKFSWEAIGY
;
A
#
# COMPACT_ATOMS: atom_id res chain seq x y z
N GLY A 1 39.07 59.44 116.56
CA GLY A 1 37.76 59.13 116.22
C GLY A 1 37.74 57.90 115.26
N GLU A 2 37.04 56.86 115.62
CA GLU A 2 36.89 55.65 114.81
C GLU A 2 35.83 55.89 113.71
N THR A 3 36.08 55.37 112.53
CA THR A 3 35.18 55.48 111.39
C THR A 3 34.05 54.43 111.58
N GLY A 4 32.79 54.89 111.52
CA GLY A 4 31.63 54.03 111.68
C GLY A 4 31.53 52.91 110.60
N PRO A 5 30.85 51.81 110.84
CA PRO A 5 30.76 50.69 109.95
C PRO A 5 29.98 51.03 108.65
N GLN A 6 30.43 50.45 107.54
CA GLN A 6 29.82 50.65 106.21
C GLN A 6 28.38 50.11 106.22
N GLY A 7 27.45 50.90 105.63
CA GLY A 7 26.06 50.49 105.50
C GLY A 7 25.86 49.23 104.64
N LEU A 8 24.87 48.46 104.99
CA LEU A 8 24.52 47.23 104.30
C LEU A 8 24.13 47.49 102.81
N GLN A 9 24.59 46.61 101.93
CA GLN A 9 24.25 46.66 100.51
C GLN A 9 22.73 46.44 100.34
N GLY A 10 22.07 47.27 99.53
CA GLY A 10 20.65 47.12 99.22
C GLY A 10 20.32 45.83 98.58
N VAL A 11 19.15 45.27 98.79
CA VAL A 11 18.64 44.03 98.19
C VAL A 11 18.59 44.13 96.70
N LYS A 12 18.98 43.08 96.00
CA LYS A 12 18.89 42.96 94.57
C LYS A 12 17.44 43.14 94.17
N GLY A 13 17.15 44.04 93.20
CA GLY A 13 15.80 44.25 92.68
C GLY A 13 15.23 42.94 92.05
N GLU A 14 13.94 42.78 92.20
CA GLU A 14 13.23 41.65 91.66
C GLU A 14 13.38 41.56 90.11
N ARG A 15 13.41 40.36 89.57
CA ARG A 15 13.46 40.08 88.12
C ARG A 15 12.13 40.55 87.51
N GLY A 16 12.15 41.45 86.54
CA GLY A 16 10.97 41.86 85.80
C GLY A 16 10.12 40.69 85.30
N GLU A 17 8.83 40.87 85.36
CA GLU A 17 7.87 39.84 84.90
C GLU A 17 8.13 39.43 83.41
N LYS A 18 7.87 38.16 83.12
CA LYS A 18 7.96 37.65 81.75
C LYS A 18 6.94 38.36 80.87
N GLY A 19 7.39 39.02 79.82
CA GLY A 19 6.51 39.65 78.85
C GLY A 19 5.29 38.80 78.45
N GLU A 20 4.16 39.42 78.32
CA GLU A 20 2.92 38.79 77.96
C GLU A 20 3.09 38.06 76.64
N LYS A 21 2.37 36.89 76.41
CA LYS A 21 2.33 36.16 75.18
C LYS A 21 1.73 37.06 74.11
N GLY A 22 2.43 37.26 73.00
CA GLY A 22 1.93 38.05 71.86
C GLY A 22 0.50 37.64 71.46
N GLU A 23 -0.24 38.62 71.03
CA GLU A 23 -1.61 38.46 70.53
C GLU A 23 -1.70 37.33 69.55
N PRO A 24 -2.80 36.57 69.53
CA PRO A 24 -3.04 35.53 68.44
C PRO A 24 -2.93 36.24 67.12
N GLY A 25 -2.34 35.53 66.15
CA GLY A 25 -2.21 36.00 64.73
C GLY A 25 -3.53 36.55 64.21
N GLY A 26 -3.46 37.40 63.21
CA GLY A 26 -4.63 37.98 62.57
C GLY A 26 -5.59 36.96 62.01
N PRO A 27 -6.75 37.33 61.49
CA PRO A 27 -7.76 36.44 60.96
C PRO A 27 -7.20 35.61 59.76
N ASP A 28 -7.79 34.48 59.50
CA ASP A 28 -7.45 33.62 58.31
C ASP A 28 -7.67 34.41 56.99
N ALA A 29 -6.74 34.28 56.07
CA ALA A 29 -6.83 34.93 54.80
C ALA A 29 -7.93 34.25 53.92
N THR A 30 -8.63 35.07 53.16
CA THR A 30 -9.56 34.63 52.10
C THR A 30 -9.22 35.33 50.80
N THR A 31 -9.86 34.97 49.71
CA THR A 31 -9.70 35.67 48.42
C THR A 31 -10.13 37.14 48.47
N ALA A 32 -10.93 37.55 49.49
CA ALA A 32 -11.43 38.91 49.68
C ALA A 32 -10.76 39.65 50.86
N GLN A 33 -10.07 38.98 51.78
CA GLN A 33 -9.53 39.55 53.02
C GLN A 33 -8.08 39.11 53.24
N LYS A 34 -7.23 40.08 53.59
CA LYS A 34 -5.85 39.80 54.00
C LYS A 34 -5.81 39.17 55.40
N GLY A 35 -4.99 38.12 55.54
CA GLY A 35 -4.84 37.45 56.82
C GLY A 35 -3.67 36.46 56.80
N ILE A 36 -3.64 35.56 57.76
CA ILE A 36 -2.67 34.47 57.84
C ILE A 36 -3.19 33.29 57.00
N VAL A 37 -2.33 32.70 56.13
CA VAL A 37 -2.68 31.53 55.31
C VAL A 37 -1.83 30.33 55.74
N GLN A 38 -2.47 29.18 55.83
CA GLN A 38 -1.77 27.90 56.00
C GLN A 38 -1.19 27.45 54.69
N LEU A 39 0.03 26.92 54.67
CA LEU A 39 0.66 26.36 53.49
C LEU A 39 0.26 24.90 53.31
N SER A 40 0.04 24.51 52.07
CA SER A 40 -0.23 23.11 51.64
C SER A 40 0.70 22.66 50.54
N SER A 41 1.19 21.44 50.62
CA SER A 41 1.97 20.78 49.55
C SER A 41 1.13 19.83 48.73
N ALA A 42 -0.17 19.77 48.91
CA ALA A 42 -1.08 19.02 48.05
C ALA A 42 -1.10 19.61 46.64
N THR A 43 -1.15 18.76 45.61
CA THR A 43 -1.21 19.16 44.19
C THR A 43 -2.57 18.87 43.55
N ASP A 44 -3.48 18.33 44.34
CA ASP A 44 -4.84 17.90 43.95
C ASP A 44 -5.93 18.45 44.86
N SER A 45 -5.62 19.54 45.63
CA SER A 45 -6.56 20.19 46.56
C SER A 45 -7.27 21.36 45.89
N ASP A 46 -8.57 21.47 46.11
CA ASP A 46 -9.44 22.59 45.76
C ASP A 46 -9.67 23.57 46.96
N ASP A 47 -8.89 23.41 48.06
CA ASP A 47 -9.00 24.22 49.26
C ASP A 47 -8.45 25.64 49.02
N GLU A 48 -9.34 26.62 48.88
CA GLU A 48 -9.02 28.03 48.65
C GLU A 48 -8.48 28.73 49.87
N THR A 49 -8.50 28.10 51.06
CA THR A 49 -8.02 28.70 52.31
C THR A 49 -6.52 28.46 52.54
N LYS A 50 -5.85 27.69 51.68
CA LYS A 50 -4.44 27.38 51.81
C LYS A 50 -3.63 27.92 50.64
N ALA A 51 -2.38 28.27 50.89
CA ALA A 51 -1.44 28.64 49.82
C ALA A 51 -0.54 27.47 49.44
N ALA A 52 -0.25 27.31 48.15
CA ALA A 52 0.66 26.28 47.66
C ALA A 52 2.11 26.55 48.14
N THR A 53 2.75 25.49 48.59
CA THR A 53 4.20 25.55 48.88
C THR A 53 5.02 25.52 47.59
N PRO A 54 6.28 26.01 47.60
CA PRO A 54 7.21 25.79 46.47
C PRO A 54 7.31 24.31 46.03
N LYS A 55 7.15 23.39 46.97
CA LYS A 55 7.13 21.95 46.69
C LYS A 55 5.92 21.54 45.83
N ALA A 56 4.72 22.06 46.16
CA ALA A 56 3.51 21.80 45.37
C ALA A 56 3.62 22.42 43.97
N VAL A 57 4.09 23.67 43.88
CA VAL A 57 4.32 24.35 42.60
C VAL A 57 5.32 23.60 41.74
N LYS A 58 6.45 23.15 42.32
CA LYS A 58 7.44 22.35 41.59
C LYS A 58 6.84 21.06 41.08
N ALA A 59 6.10 20.34 41.90
CA ALA A 59 5.47 19.08 41.45
C ALA A 59 4.45 19.30 40.32
N ALA A 60 3.69 20.43 40.34
CA ALA A 60 2.81 20.79 39.25
C ALA A 60 3.57 21.14 37.96
N MET A 61 4.68 21.88 38.07
CA MET A 61 5.56 22.17 36.94
C MET A 61 6.20 20.93 36.36
N ASP A 62 6.76 20.04 37.19
CA ASP A 62 7.34 18.77 36.73
C ASP A 62 6.30 17.91 35.97
N LYS A 63 5.04 17.96 36.41
CA LYS A 63 3.94 17.29 35.69
C LYS A 63 3.60 17.96 34.36
N ALA A 64 3.60 19.28 34.32
CA ALA A 64 3.37 20.07 33.11
C ALA A 64 4.50 19.86 32.07
N ASP A 65 5.75 19.83 32.52
CA ASP A 65 6.93 19.57 31.68
C ASP A 65 6.90 18.17 31.08
N GLY A 66 6.22 17.20 31.69
CA GLY A 66 5.95 15.87 31.14
C GLY A 66 4.79 15.83 30.12
N CYS A 67 4.08 16.94 29.88
CA CYS A 67 3.03 17.01 28.86
C CYS A 67 3.62 17.36 27.50
N LEU A 68 2.86 16.98 26.43
CA LEU A 68 3.25 17.32 25.06
C LEU A 68 3.21 18.85 24.84
N GLU A 69 4.29 19.40 24.31
CA GLU A 69 4.41 20.81 23.99
C GLU A 69 3.80 21.13 22.62
N LYS A 70 2.87 22.10 22.58
CA LYS A 70 2.26 22.54 21.32
C LYS A 70 3.29 22.98 20.26
N ALA A 71 4.37 23.62 20.69
CA ALA A 71 5.40 24.13 19.80
C ALA A 71 6.23 23.04 19.13
N LYS A 72 6.24 21.85 19.69
CA LYS A 72 6.98 20.70 19.15
C LYS A 72 6.19 19.87 18.13
N ASN A 73 4.90 20.14 17.95
CA ASN A 73 4.04 19.47 16.98
C ASN A 73 4.13 17.93 17.04
N GLY A 74 4.31 17.36 18.24
CA GLY A 74 4.43 15.92 18.46
C GLY A 74 5.85 15.35 18.33
N ASP A 75 6.88 16.17 18.17
CA ASP A 75 8.27 15.68 18.19
C ASP A 75 8.67 15.10 19.53
N ASP A 76 8.01 15.53 20.59
CA ASP A 76 8.14 15.08 21.97
C ASP A 76 7.28 13.86 22.33
N ILE A 77 6.60 13.25 21.37
CA ILE A 77 5.94 11.95 21.56
C ILE A 77 7.00 10.86 21.64
N PRO A 78 7.15 10.18 22.81
CA PRO A 78 8.23 9.22 23.04
C PRO A 78 8.17 8.00 22.10
N ASP A 79 6.95 7.55 21.79
CA ASP A 79 6.70 6.43 20.87
C ASP A 79 5.63 6.83 19.86
N LYS A 80 6.08 7.36 18.73
CA LYS A 80 5.21 7.82 17.65
C LYS A 80 4.42 6.67 17.02
N VAL A 81 4.98 5.47 16.98
CA VAL A 81 4.29 4.29 16.40
C VAL A 81 3.13 3.89 17.30
N LYS A 82 3.37 3.76 18.61
CA LYS A 82 2.32 3.46 19.59
C LYS A 82 1.24 4.54 19.62
N PHE A 83 1.62 5.80 19.50
CA PHE A 83 0.67 6.91 19.40
C PHE A 83 -0.23 6.76 18.17
N LEU A 84 0.35 6.54 16.97
CA LEU A 84 -0.41 6.32 15.73
C LEU A 84 -1.38 5.14 15.85
N ASN A 85 -0.94 4.04 16.47
CA ASN A 85 -1.79 2.88 16.73
C ASN A 85 -2.97 3.22 17.66
N THR A 86 -2.70 4.01 18.71
CA THR A 86 -3.72 4.40 19.69
C THR A 86 -4.81 5.27 19.08
N VAL A 87 -4.44 6.18 18.18
CA VAL A 87 -5.38 7.07 17.50
C VAL A 87 -5.94 6.48 16.20
N GLY A 88 -5.54 5.28 15.80
CA GLY A 88 -5.99 4.62 14.58
C GLY A 88 -5.56 5.34 13.30
N ALA A 89 -4.44 6.05 13.33
CA ALA A 89 -3.97 6.82 12.19
C ALA A 89 -3.27 5.92 11.16
N ALA A 90 -3.44 6.26 9.86
CA ALA A 90 -2.67 5.67 8.80
C ALA A 90 -1.17 6.05 8.92
N ARG A 91 -0.29 5.12 8.56
CA ARG A 91 1.14 5.36 8.53
C ARG A 91 1.64 5.53 7.12
N VAL A 92 2.21 6.67 6.80
CA VAL A 92 3.06 6.85 5.63
C VAL A 92 4.49 6.54 6.04
N TYR A 93 5.04 5.45 5.52
CA TYR A 93 6.39 5.01 5.87
C TYR A 93 7.46 5.98 5.34
N GLY A 94 7.26 6.48 4.13
CA GLY A 94 8.14 7.46 3.52
C GLY A 94 7.99 7.53 2.01
N ARG A 95 8.80 8.37 1.40
CA ARG A 95 8.94 8.52 -0.06
C ARG A 95 10.40 8.29 -0.47
N ASP A 96 10.60 7.96 -1.74
CA ASP A 96 11.92 7.74 -2.34
C ASP A 96 12.75 6.65 -1.62
N ILE A 97 12.06 5.61 -1.13
CA ILE A 97 12.68 4.48 -0.46
C ILE A 97 13.27 3.54 -1.51
N HIS A 98 14.51 3.16 -1.31
CA HIS A 98 15.19 2.15 -2.11
C HIS A 98 14.97 0.76 -1.48
N THR A 99 14.60 -0.21 -2.31
CA THR A 99 14.52 -1.62 -1.89
C THR A 99 15.78 -2.38 -2.24
N GLU A 100 16.80 -1.68 -2.76
CA GLU A 100 18.07 -2.19 -3.29
C GLU A 100 17.91 -2.99 -4.60
N THR A 101 19.02 -3.28 -5.28
CA THR A 101 19.00 -4.05 -6.51
C THR A 101 18.74 -5.54 -6.28
N GLY A 102 18.28 -6.24 -7.32
CA GLY A 102 18.12 -7.69 -7.35
C GLY A 102 16.65 -8.12 -7.44
N GLU A 103 16.43 -9.38 -7.23
CA GLU A 103 15.12 -10.01 -7.37
C GLU A 103 14.59 -10.47 -6.01
N TRP A 104 13.26 -10.49 -5.89
CA TRP A 104 12.51 -11.07 -4.80
C TRP A 104 11.43 -12.02 -5.32
N THR A 105 11.14 -13.00 -4.50
CA THR A 105 9.85 -13.69 -4.52
C THR A 105 8.80 -12.88 -3.78
N THR A 106 7.54 -13.17 -3.97
CA THR A 106 6.45 -12.57 -3.18
C THR A 106 6.63 -12.77 -1.68
N SER A 107 7.14 -13.95 -1.26
CA SER A 107 7.40 -14.25 0.15
C SER A 107 8.44 -13.31 0.75
N GLU A 108 9.53 -13.04 0.05
CA GLU A 108 10.59 -12.11 0.49
C GLU A 108 10.07 -10.67 0.54
N PHE A 109 9.27 -10.26 -0.45
CA PHE A 109 8.61 -8.95 -0.45
C PHE A 109 7.68 -8.77 0.75
N VAL A 110 6.84 -9.76 1.04
CA VAL A 110 5.91 -9.71 2.20
C VAL A 110 6.68 -9.75 3.52
N ALA A 111 7.79 -10.50 3.61
CA ALA A 111 8.66 -10.50 4.77
C ALA A 111 9.30 -9.12 5.01
N TRP A 112 9.75 -8.47 3.95
CA TRP A 112 10.28 -7.10 4.01
C TRP A 112 9.20 -6.09 4.46
N LEU A 113 7.97 -6.18 3.93
CA LEU A 113 6.86 -5.34 4.37
C LEU A 113 6.58 -5.52 5.87
N LYS A 114 6.65 -6.77 6.37
CA LYS A 114 6.50 -7.09 7.79
C LYS A 114 7.59 -6.43 8.64
N GLU A 115 8.85 -6.53 8.20
CA GLU A 115 9.98 -5.86 8.87
C GLU A 115 9.79 -4.33 8.95
N LYS A 116 9.18 -3.71 7.92
CA LYS A 116 8.88 -2.27 7.90
C LYS A 116 7.63 -1.89 8.71
N GLY A 117 7.00 -2.85 9.37
CA GLY A 117 5.79 -2.63 10.19
C GLY A 117 4.55 -2.30 9.35
N ALA A 118 4.51 -2.78 8.11
CA ALA A 118 3.41 -2.47 7.19
C ALA A 118 2.07 -3.10 7.63
N PHE A 119 2.13 -4.15 8.46
CA PHE A 119 0.95 -4.86 8.97
C PHE A 119 0.59 -4.48 10.41
N ASP A 120 1.32 -3.54 11.01
CA ASP A 120 1.09 -3.07 12.39
C ASP A 120 0.06 -1.94 12.45
N GLN A 121 -0.36 -1.44 11.30
CA GLN A 121 -1.28 -0.33 11.11
C GLN A 121 -2.48 -0.76 10.27
N PRO A 122 -3.68 -0.17 10.48
CA PRO A 122 -4.84 -0.44 9.62
C PRO A 122 -4.59 -0.09 8.15
N TYR A 123 -3.77 0.93 7.91
CA TYR A 123 -3.33 1.36 6.60
C TYR A 123 -1.88 1.85 6.64
N TRP A 124 -1.08 1.35 5.74
CA TRP A 124 0.32 1.73 5.57
C TRP A 124 0.61 1.98 4.10
N MET A 125 1.43 2.97 3.80
CA MET A 125 1.88 3.20 2.44
C MET A 125 3.33 3.64 2.37
N MET A 126 3.94 3.38 1.23
CA MET A 126 5.22 3.95 0.85
C MET A 126 5.25 4.31 -0.64
N LYS A 127 6.16 5.22 -1.00
CA LYS A 127 6.54 5.53 -2.37
C LYS A 127 7.99 5.08 -2.58
N ALA A 128 8.20 4.17 -3.52
CA ALA A 128 9.54 3.74 -3.89
C ALA A 128 10.25 4.81 -4.72
N SER A 129 11.58 4.82 -4.66
CA SER A 129 12.43 5.66 -5.52
C SER A 129 12.12 5.45 -6.99
N LEU A 130 12.21 6.51 -7.78
CA LEU A 130 12.00 6.43 -9.23
C LEU A 130 13.10 5.63 -9.96
N LEU A 131 14.27 5.48 -9.36
CA LEU A 131 15.40 4.79 -9.99
C LEU A 131 15.20 3.27 -9.94
N ALA A 132 14.88 2.68 -11.09
CA ALA A 132 14.58 1.25 -11.21
C ALA A 132 15.76 0.36 -10.76
N GLU A 133 16.99 0.78 -11.04
CA GLU A 133 18.21 0.06 -10.66
C GLU A 133 18.45 -0.02 -9.14
N PHE A 134 17.80 0.82 -8.34
CA PHE A 134 17.88 0.78 -6.88
C PHE A 134 16.67 0.10 -6.22
N ASN A 135 15.92 -0.64 -7.01
CA ASN A 135 14.74 -1.32 -6.51
C ASN A 135 14.69 -2.79 -6.95
N LYS A 136 14.12 -3.61 -6.08
CA LYS A 136 13.90 -5.03 -6.32
C LYS A 136 12.87 -5.26 -7.42
N VAL A 137 12.99 -6.42 -8.04
CA VAL A 137 12.03 -6.94 -9.01
C VAL A 137 11.36 -8.18 -8.41
N ILE A 138 10.04 -8.17 -8.29
CA ILE A 138 9.28 -9.36 -7.89
C ILE A 138 9.02 -10.21 -9.13
N THR A 139 9.41 -11.50 -9.07
CA THR A 139 9.49 -12.35 -10.26
C THR A 139 8.34 -13.36 -10.39
N ASP A 140 7.53 -13.57 -9.35
CA ASP A 140 6.47 -14.57 -9.26
C ASP A 140 5.05 -13.97 -9.18
N VAL A 141 4.85 -12.80 -9.80
CA VAL A 141 3.56 -12.08 -9.79
C VAL A 141 2.53 -12.70 -10.76
N GLY A 142 2.95 -13.47 -11.74
CA GLY A 142 2.10 -14.11 -12.74
C GLY A 142 2.51 -13.76 -14.18
N PRO A 143 1.76 -12.94 -14.93
CA PRO A 143 2.00 -12.75 -16.36
C PRO A 143 3.27 -11.96 -16.71
N GLY A 144 3.94 -11.38 -15.71
CA GLY A 144 5.16 -10.60 -15.91
C GLY A 144 5.90 -10.32 -14.62
N LYS A 145 7.02 -9.58 -14.72
CA LYS A 145 7.82 -9.14 -13.58
C LYS A 145 7.35 -7.79 -13.09
N LEU A 146 7.40 -7.57 -11.77
CA LEU A 146 7.05 -6.31 -11.13
C LEU A 146 8.29 -5.61 -10.61
N ASN A 147 8.73 -4.52 -11.28
CA ASN A 147 9.78 -3.66 -10.76
C ASN A 147 9.19 -2.66 -9.75
N LEU A 148 9.76 -2.60 -8.55
CA LEU A 148 9.30 -1.71 -7.49
C LEU A 148 9.72 -0.24 -7.69
N GLY A 149 10.57 0.05 -8.67
CA GLY A 149 10.98 1.43 -8.99
C GLY A 149 9.80 2.31 -9.33
N GLY A 150 9.69 3.45 -8.63
CA GLY A 150 8.61 4.40 -8.82
C GLY A 150 7.22 3.96 -8.36
N CYS A 151 7.08 2.77 -7.79
CA CYS A 151 5.80 2.26 -7.31
C CYS A 151 5.29 2.99 -6.07
N ALA A 152 3.96 3.11 -5.97
CA ALA A 152 3.29 3.33 -4.70
C ALA A 152 2.80 1.98 -4.17
N ILE A 153 3.14 1.67 -2.92
CA ILE A 153 2.76 0.42 -2.25
C ILE A 153 1.85 0.77 -1.08
N GLU A 154 0.67 0.18 -1.05
CA GLU A 154 -0.35 0.35 -0.03
C GLU A 154 -0.62 -1.00 0.62
N VAL A 155 -0.68 -1.03 1.94
CA VAL A 155 -1.01 -2.23 2.73
C VAL A 155 -2.21 -1.92 3.60
N MET A 156 -3.25 -2.73 3.47
CA MET A 156 -4.50 -2.63 4.22
C MET A 156 -4.76 -3.95 4.92
N GLY A 157 -4.90 -3.91 6.24
CA GLY A 157 -5.17 -5.08 7.07
C GLY A 157 -3.96 -5.58 7.85
N THR A 158 -4.10 -6.76 8.45
CA THR A 158 -3.09 -7.40 9.29
C THR A 158 -2.33 -8.46 8.50
N TYR A 159 -1.17 -8.91 9.02
CA TYR A 159 -0.32 -9.90 8.37
C TYR A 159 -1.06 -11.16 7.88
N ASN A 160 -2.09 -11.58 8.60
CA ASN A 160 -2.85 -12.80 8.28
C ASN A 160 -4.08 -12.56 7.38
N ALA A 161 -4.44 -11.29 7.16
CA ALA A 161 -5.58 -10.90 6.33
C ALA A 161 -5.34 -9.50 5.77
N ALA A 162 -4.40 -9.39 4.83
CA ALA A 162 -4.06 -8.12 4.22
C ALA A 162 -4.26 -8.11 2.71
N ILE A 163 -4.46 -6.91 2.21
CA ILE A 163 -4.39 -6.57 0.79
C ILE A 163 -3.18 -5.66 0.60
N VAL A 164 -2.26 -6.06 -0.25
CA VAL A 164 -1.13 -5.25 -0.70
C VAL A 164 -1.41 -4.81 -2.12
N ARG A 165 -1.57 -3.51 -2.31
CA ARG A 165 -1.77 -2.89 -3.62
C ARG A 165 -0.49 -2.21 -4.06
N VAL A 166 -0.04 -2.52 -5.27
CA VAL A 166 1.14 -1.92 -5.89
C VAL A 166 0.70 -1.20 -7.16
N THR A 167 0.77 0.12 -7.14
CA THR A 167 0.58 0.95 -8.33
C THR A 167 1.93 1.15 -8.98
N ILE A 168 2.10 0.60 -10.18
CA ILE A 168 3.38 0.47 -10.86
C ILE A 168 3.60 1.67 -11.76
N GLY A 169 4.80 2.25 -11.68
CA GLY A 169 5.28 3.26 -12.62
C GLY A 169 5.61 2.67 -14.01
N GLU A 170 6.05 3.52 -14.91
CA GLU A 170 6.44 3.11 -16.27
C GLU A 170 7.95 2.75 -16.35
N TYR A 171 8.42 1.85 -15.48
CA TYR A 171 9.82 1.42 -15.44
C TYR A 171 9.95 -0.08 -15.69
N GLY A 172 10.65 -0.44 -16.73
CA GLY A 172 10.95 -1.81 -17.13
C GLY A 172 10.85 -1.98 -18.64
N GLY A 173 11.54 -3.00 -19.15
CA GLY A 173 11.47 -3.42 -20.55
C GLY A 173 10.35 -4.43 -20.79
N ASP A 174 10.49 -5.20 -21.88
CA ASP A 174 9.58 -6.29 -22.20
C ASP A 174 9.52 -7.31 -21.06
N GLY A 175 8.34 -7.84 -20.79
CA GLY A 175 8.08 -8.79 -19.70
C GLY A 175 7.84 -8.15 -18.34
N PHE A 176 7.81 -6.80 -18.23
CA PHE A 176 7.45 -6.07 -17.01
C PHE A 176 6.01 -5.57 -17.06
N LEU A 177 5.39 -5.52 -15.86
CA LEU A 177 4.03 -5.01 -15.66
C LEU A 177 4.05 -3.48 -15.51
N ASN A 178 4.28 -2.78 -16.61
CA ASN A 178 4.40 -1.31 -16.60
C ASN A 178 3.04 -0.61 -16.60
N GLY A 179 2.93 0.49 -15.83
CA GLY A 179 1.74 1.34 -15.82
C GLY A 179 0.44 0.65 -15.43
N THR A 180 0.51 -0.37 -14.59
CA THR A 180 -0.65 -1.13 -14.13
C THR A 180 -0.76 -1.16 -12.61
N VAL A 181 -1.83 -1.73 -12.10
CA VAL A 181 -2.05 -1.99 -10.67
C VAL A 181 -2.05 -3.48 -10.42
N CYS A 182 -1.22 -3.91 -9.48
CA CYS A 182 -1.21 -5.28 -8.98
C CYS A 182 -1.74 -5.31 -7.56
N THR A 183 -2.56 -6.29 -7.25
CA THR A 183 -3.11 -6.50 -5.91
C THR A 183 -2.77 -7.90 -5.44
N CYS A 184 -2.11 -7.99 -4.28
CA CYS A 184 -1.78 -9.24 -3.61
C CYS A 184 -2.64 -9.42 -2.38
N THR A 185 -3.36 -10.53 -2.29
CA THR A 185 -4.00 -10.96 -1.04
C THR A 185 -2.97 -11.77 -0.25
N VAL A 186 -2.76 -11.39 1.01
CA VAL A 186 -1.73 -11.94 1.90
C VAL A 186 -2.38 -12.71 3.03
N TYR A 187 -2.01 -13.99 3.16
CA TYR A 187 -2.29 -14.86 4.29
C TYR A 187 -0.95 -15.28 4.90
N GLY A 188 -0.36 -14.39 5.69
CA GLY A 188 1.04 -14.48 6.12
C GLY A 188 1.39 -15.74 6.91
N ASP A 189 0.54 -16.18 7.85
CA ASP A 189 0.80 -17.37 8.67
C ASP A 189 0.84 -18.65 7.83
N THR A 190 0.08 -18.70 6.74
CA THR A 190 0.04 -19.86 5.84
C THR A 190 0.94 -19.71 4.62
N GLN A 191 1.68 -18.60 4.51
CA GLN A 191 2.53 -18.25 3.38
C GLN A 191 1.81 -18.38 2.03
N ARG A 192 0.54 -17.96 1.99
CA ARG A 192 -0.29 -17.99 0.79
C ARG A 192 -0.47 -16.58 0.27
N PHE A 193 -0.11 -16.38 -0.98
CA PHE A 193 -0.12 -15.09 -1.67
C PHE A 193 -0.86 -15.25 -3.00
N HIS A 194 -1.81 -14.36 -3.28
CA HIS A 194 -2.59 -14.40 -4.51
C HIS A 194 -2.52 -13.04 -5.20
N TRP A 195 -1.81 -12.99 -6.30
CA TRP A 195 -1.72 -11.81 -7.14
C TRP A 195 -2.90 -11.71 -8.10
N ARG A 196 -3.38 -10.51 -8.28
CA ARG A 196 -4.25 -10.09 -9.38
C ARG A 196 -3.59 -8.89 -10.06
N VAL A 197 -3.52 -8.92 -11.38
CA VAL A 197 -3.03 -7.83 -12.22
C VAL A 197 -4.24 -7.19 -12.91
N ASP A 198 -4.45 -5.90 -12.69
CA ASP A 198 -5.58 -5.21 -13.27
C ASP A 198 -5.35 -4.93 -14.76
N TYR A 199 -6.40 -5.08 -15.55
CA TYR A 199 -6.36 -4.71 -16.96
C TYR A 199 -6.40 -3.19 -17.14
N SER A 200 -5.63 -2.70 -18.08
CA SER A 200 -5.53 -1.27 -18.39
C SER A 200 -5.23 -1.06 -19.87
N THR A 201 -5.07 0.18 -20.30
CA THR A 201 -4.61 0.49 -21.66
C THR A 201 -3.20 -0.05 -21.95
N LYS A 202 -2.39 -0.27 -20.93
CA LYS A 202 -1.05 -0.86 -21.03
C LYS A 202 -1.07 -2.38 -20.87
N ASN A 203 -1.93 -2.90 -20.02
CA ASN A 203 -2.15 -4.32 -19.79
C ASN A 203 -3.54 -4.71 -20.31
N LYS A 204 -3.63 -4.95 -21.60
CA LYS A 204 -4.89 -5.31 -22.26
C LYS A 204 -5.22 -6.78 -22.02
N PRO A 205 -6.51 -7.13 -21.89
CA PRO A 205 -6.93 -8.54 -21.73
C PRO A 205 -6.93 -9.30 -23.07
N THR A 206 -6.07 -8.92 -23.99
CA THR A 206 -5.96 -9.57 -25.32
C THR A 206 -4.51 -9.80 -25.68
N THR A 207 -4.21 -11.01 -26.12
CA THR A 207 -2.93 -11.35 -26.78
C THR A 207 -3.17 -11.57 -28.27
N ALA A 208 -2.21 -11.19 -29.08
CA ALA A 208 -2.38 -11.30 -30.53
C ALA A 208 -1.04 -11.45 -31.26
N SER A 209 -1.11 -12.12 -32.42
CA SER A 209 -0.09 -12.06 -33.45
C SER A 209 -0.72 -11.45 -34.71
N LEU A 210 -0.47 -10.16 -34.95
CA LEU A 210 -1.09 -9.37 -36.01
C LEU A 210 -0.33 -9.52 -37.35
N THR A 211 -0.07 -10.76 -37.78
CA THR A 211 0.55 -11.07 -39.05
C THR A 211 -0.49 -11.36 -40.13
N VAL A 212 -0.05 -11.60 -41.38
CA VAL A 212 -0.94 -11.93 -42.50
C VAL A 212 -1.78 -13.19 -42.18
N ASN A 213 -1.16 -14.19 -41.59
CA ASN A 213 -1.85 -15.33 -40.97
C ASN A 213 -1.74 -15.18 -39.48
N GLY A 214 -2.69 -14.48 -38.87
CA GLY A 214 -2.63 -14.01 -37.50
C GLY A 214 -3.72 -14.56 -36.61
N TRP A 215 -3.67 -14.13 -35.38
CA TRP A 215 -4.68 -14.50 -34.40
C TRP A 215 -4.76 -13.42 -33.28
N GLU A 216 -5.90 -13.38 -32.61
CA GLU A 216 -6.11 -12.65 -31.36
C GLU A 216 -6.88 -13.53 -30.39
N ARG A 217 -6.52 -13.43 -29.11
CA ARG A 217 -7.18 -14.13 -28.01
C ARG A 217 -7.64 -13.13 -26.96
N ASP A 218 -8.88 -13.24 -26.57
CA ASP A 218 -9.43 -12.58 -25.40
C ASP A 218 -9.11 -13.43 -24.16
N GLU A 219 -8.22 -12.96 -23.31
CA GLU A 219 -7.74 -13.69 -22.12
C GLU A 219 -8.81 -13.81 -21.02
N VAL A 220 -9.88 -12.99 -21.07
CA VAL A 220 -10.99 -13.07 -20.11
C VAL A 220 -11.95 -14.19 -20.48
N THR A 221 -12.32 -14.28 -21.74
CA THR A 221 -13.31 -15.25 -22.24
C THR A 221 -12.68 -16.50 -22.83
N GLY A 222 -11.38 -16.48 -23.14
CA GLY A 222 -10.68 -17.52 -23.85
C GLY A 222 -10.97 -17.55 -25.36
N ARG A 223 -11.82 -16.62 -25.88
CA ARG A 223 -12.19 -16.59 -27.29
C ARG A 223 -10.97 -16.32 -28.16
N LEU A 224 -10.74 -17.20 -29.11
CA LEU A 224 -9.66 -17.15 -30.09
C LEU A 224 -10.24 -16.86 -31.47
N ARG A 225 -9.79 -15.80 -32.12
CA ARG A 225 -10.09 -15.46 -33.50
C ARG A 225 -8.81 -15.57 -34.33
N GLN A 226 -8.88 -16.20 -35.49
CA GLN A 226 -7.74 -16.40 -36.36
C GLN A 226 -8.12 -16.05 -37.79
N TRP A 227 -7.15 -15.58 -38.55
CA TRP A 227 -7.34 -15.13 -39.91
C TRP A 227 -6.12 -15.42 -40.76
N GLY A 228 -6.32 -15.43 -42.10
CA GLY A 228 -5.24 -15.58 -43.01
C GLY A 228 -5.68 -15.60 -44.47
N SER A 229 -4.78 -15.99 -45.31
CA SER A 229 -5.06 -16.22 -46.73
C SER A 229 -4.40 -17.50 -47.23
N ILE A 230 -4.98 -18.08 -48.25
CA ILE A 230 -4.43 -19.22 -49.00
C ILE A 230 -4.48 -18.89 -50.50
N GLU A 231 -3.42 -19.23 -51.21
CA GLU A 231 -3.39 -19.17 -52.65
C GLU A 231 -3.69 -20.56 -53.18
N VAL A 232 -4.73 -20.67 -54.00
CA VAL A 232 -5.15 -21.91 -54.65
C VAL A 232 -4.68 -21.84 -56.09
N SER A 233 -3.82 -22.75 -56.46
CA SER A 233 -3.33 -22.91 -57.85
C SER A 233 -4.45 -23.33 -58.79
N GLU A 234 -4.29 -23.06 -60.09
CA GLU A 234 -5.17 -23.59 -61.09
C GLU A 234 -5.21 -25.13 -61.01
N ASP A 235 -6.40 -25.70 -61.10
CA ASP A 235 -6.60 -27.14 -60.93
C ASP A 235 -5.95 -27.97 -62.05
N ASP A 236 -5.64 -29.22 -61.72
CA ASP A 236 -5.08 -30.21 -62.61
C ASP A 236 -6.18 -30.94 -63.44
N GLY A 237 -7.33 -30.31 -63.64
CA GLY A 237 -8.46 -30.83 -64.34
C GLY A 237 -9.42 -31.69 -63.53
N LYS A 238 -9.21 -31.79 -62.21
CA LYS A 238 -10.13 -32.46 -61.30
C LYS A 238 -11.41 -31.67 -61.10
N LEU A 239 -12.51 -32.40 -60.93
CA LEU A 239 -13.82 -31.78 -60.70
C LEU A 239 -13.87 -31.03 -59.40
N MET A 240 -13.21 -31.55 -58.34
CA MET A 240 -13.12 -30.95 -56.99
C MET A 240 -11.71 -31.14 -56.45
N THR A 241 -11.18 -30.12 -55.80
CA THR A 241 -9.85 -30.14 -55.16
C THR A 241 -9.97 -29.70 -53.70
N GLN A 242 -9.25 -30.35 -52.80
CA GLN A 242 -9.23 -30.07 -51.38
C GLN A 242 -7.94 -29.33 -50.99
N HIS A 243 -8.06 -28.24 -50.24
CA HIS A 243 -6.96 -27.44 -49.76
C HIS A 243 -7.04 -27.30 -48.25
N SER A 244 -6.02 -27.76 -47.56
CA SER A 244 -5.99 -27.67 -46.09
C SER A 244 -5.52 -26.27 -45.66
N ILE A 245 -6.36 -25.57 -44.92
CA ILE A 245 -6.03 -24.30 -44.21
C ILE A 245 -5.68 -24.65 -42.77
N ARG A 246 -4.40 -24.56 -42.43
CA ARG A 246 -3.95 -24.73 -41.05
C ARG A 246 -4.09 -23.45 -40.28
N PHE A 247 -4.64 -23.53 -39.06
CA PHE A 247 -4.72 -22.41 -38.14
C PHE A 247 -3.35 -22.11 -37.54
N PRO A 248 -2.99 -20.83 -37.35
CA PRO A 248 -1.75 -20.42 -36.66
C PRO A 248 -1.60 -21.03 -35.28
N VAL A 249 -2.70 -21.14 -34.53
CA VAL A 249 -2.77 -21.71 -33.18
C VAL A 249 -3.91 -22.72 -33.13
N ALA A 250 -3.69 -23.85 -32.46
CA ALA A 250 -4.78 -24.80 -32.24
C ALA A 250 -5.84 -24.20 -31.31
N PHE A 251 -7.12 -24.41 -31.60
CA PHE A 251 -8.20 -24.10 -30.67
C PHE A 251 -8.12 -25.05 -29.46
N PRO A 252 -8.09 -24.56 -28.24
CA PRO A 252 -7.95 -25.42 -27.05
C PRO A 252 -9.09 -26.40 -26.84
N VAL A 253 -10.31 -26.01 -27.15
CA VAL A 253 -11.53 -26.79 -26.87
C VAL A 253 -12.33 -27.03 -28.14
N ALA A 254 -12.68 -25.97 -28.87
CA ALA A 254 -13.53 -26.11 -30.07
C ALA A 254 -13.30 -24.97 -31.06
N ALA A 255 -13.24 -25.31 -32.35
CA ALA A 255 -13.43 -24.36 -33.42
C ALA A 255 -14.94 -24.26 -33.72
N LEU A 256 -15.53 -23.12 -33.45
CA LEU A 256 -17.00 -22.96 -33.56
C LEU A 256 -17.45 -22.64 -34.96
N ASN A 257 -16.68 -21.83 -35.67
CA ASN A 257 -17.01 -21.40 -37.02
C ASN A 257 -15.75 -21.10 -37.82
N ALA A 258 -15.81 -21.33 -39.12
CA ALA A 258 -14.81 -20.90 -40.08
C ALA A 258 -15.53 -20.38 -41.34
N GLN A 259 -14.99 -19.30 -41.89
CA GLN A 259 -15.48 -18.65 -43.09
C GLN A 259 -14.34 -18.47 -44.07
N VAL A 260 -14.67 -18.49 -45.37
CA VAL A 260 -13.73 -18.17 -46.43
C VAL A 260 -14.40 -17.27 -47.45
N SER A 261 -13.62 -16.37 -48.03
CA SER A 261 -14.06 -15.47 -49.09
C SER A 261 -13.02 -15.48 -50.22
N ALA A 262 -13.47 -15.64 -51.43
CA ALA A 262 -12.60 -15.47 -52.60
C ALA A 262 -12.22 -13.99 -52.76
N VAL A 263 -10.94 -13.75 -53.04
CA VAL A 263 -10.40 -12.40 -53.29
C VAL A 263 -10.05 -12.31 -54.77
N GLY A 264 -10.52 -11.27 -55.47
CA GLY A 264 -10.18 -11.06 -56.88
C GLY A 264 -11.29 -10.38 -57.68
N ASP A 265 -11.36 -10.61 -58.98
CA ASP A 265 -12.30 -10.01 -59.92
C ASP A 265 -13.75 -10.30 -59.50
N PRO A 266 -14.58 -9.30 -59.26
CA PRO A 266 -15.99 -9.46 -58.89
C PRO A 266 -16.85 -10.05 -59.96
N ASN A 267 -16.39 -10.06 -61.23
CA ASN A 267 -17.11 -10.63 -62.36
C ASN A 267 -16.90 -12.15 -62.52
N VAL A 268 -16.01 -12.75 -61.73
CA VAL A 268 -15.74 -14.18 -61.74
C VAL A 268 -16.46 -14.87 -60.60
N ILE A 269 -17.44 -15.69 -60.93
CA ILE A 269 -18.16 -16.56 -59.96
C ILE A 269 -17.27 -17.68 -59.57
N LYS A 270 -16.93 -17.81 -58.28
CA LYS A 270 -16.15 -18.92 -57.72
C LYS A 270 -17.07 -19.83 -56.89
N MET A 271 -16.99 -21.11 -57.18
CA MET A 271 -17.75 -22.14 -56.45
C MET A 271 -16.81 -22.88 -55.50
N TYR A 272 -17.08 -22.80 -54.22
CA TYR A 272 -16.30 -23.44 -53.15
C TYR A 272 -17.17 -23.73 -51.93
N THR A 273 -16.69 -24.61 -51.07
CA THR A 273 -17.28 -24.91 -49.76
C THR A 273 -16.21 -25.17 -48.73
N LEU A 274 -16.57 -25.16 -47.45
CA LEU A 274 -15.70 -25.54 -46.34
C LEU A 274 -16.19 -26.86 -45.71
N SER A 275 -15.25 -27.69 -45.27
CA SER A 275 -15.56 -28.73 -44.29
C SER A 275 -15.87 -28.14 -42.92
N ASN A 276 -16.40 -28.98 -42.03
CA ASN A 276 -16.43 -28.62 -40.63
C ASN A 276 -15.00 -28.40 -40.11
N PRO A 277 -14.74 -27.30 -39.35
CA PRO A 277 -13.41 -27.06 -38.81
C PRO A 277 -13.04 -28.08 -37.74
N SER A 278 -11.76 -28.47 -37.74
CA SER A 278 -11.13 -29.19 -36.63
C SER A 278 -10.49 -28.19 -35.66
N LEU A 279 -9.86 -28.67 -34.60
CA LEU A 279 -9.12 -27.80 -33.68
C LEU A 279 -7.90 -27.12 -34.35
N VAL A 280 -7.38 -27.64 -35.42
CA VAL A 280 -6.11 -27.23 -36.04
C VAL A 280 -6.23 -26.77 -37.49
N SER A 281 -7.35 -27.03 -38.15
CA SER A 281 -7.50 -26.75 -39.59
C SER A 281 -8.96 -26.77 -40.05
N VAL A 282 -9.18 -26.23 -41.24
CA VAL A 282 -10.38 -26.37 -42.01
C VAL A 282 -10.00 -26.72 -43.47
N THR A 283 -10.82 -27.49 -44.17
CA THR A 283 -10.58 -27.81 -45.57
C THR A 283 -11.43 -26.95 -46.46
N LEU A 284 -10.80 -26.19 -47.35
CA LEU A 284 -11.42 -25.48 -48.44
C LEU A 284 -11.55 -26.46 -49.64
N ILE A 285 -12.73 -26.61 -50.15
CA ILE A 285 -13.02 -27.45 -51.31
C ILE A 285 -13.43 -26.54 -52.47
N THR A 286 -12.66 -26.57 -53.53
CA THR A 286 -12.91 -25.75 -54.74
C THR A 286 -13.36 -26.65 -55.89
N VAL A 287 -14.24 -26.14 -56.77
CA VAL A 287 -14.66 -26.79 -58.01
C VAL A 287 -13.70 -26.40 -59.14
N ARG A 288 -13.66 -27.19 -60.22
CA ARG A 288 -12.88 -26.92 -61.42
C ARG A 288 -13.00 -25.44 -61.84
N GLY A 289 -11.86 -24.83 -62.13
CA GLY A 289 -11.78 -23.41 -62.53
C GLY A 289 -11.86 -22.40 -61.37
N CYS A 290 -11.96 -22.86 -60.11
CA CYS A 290 -11.98 -22.03 -58.95
C CYS A 290 -10.57 -21.97 -58.30
N TYR A 291 -9.76 -20.99 -58.69
CA TYR A 291 -8.39 -20.77 -58.21
C TYR A 291 -8.13 -19.30 -57.86
N GLY A 292 -6.95 -19.05 -57.30
CA GLY A 292 -6.52 -17.72 -56.87
C GLY A 292 -6.55 -17.54 -55.33
N LYS A 293 -6.56 -16.29 -54.88
CA LYS A 293 -6.46 -15.98 -53.46
C LYS A 293 -7.81 -16.08 -52.74
N PHE A 294 -7.79 -16.74 -51.57
CA PHE A 294 -8.90 -16.78 -50.64
C PHE A 294 -8.45 -16.23 -49.29
N SER A 295 -9.25 -15.40 -48.68
CA SER A 295 -9.10 -15.01 -47.26
C SER A 295 -10.02 -15.84 -46.38
N TRP A 296 -9.56 -16.15 -45.18
CA TRP A 296 -10.31 -16.98 -44.26
C TRP A 296 -10.28 -16.37 -42.84
N GLU A 297 -11.29 -16.70 -42.05
CA GLU A 297 -11.39 -16.41 -40.66
C GLU A 297 -11.96 -17.60 -39.91
N ALA A 298 -11.48 -17.87 -38.69
CA ALA A 298 -12.01 -18.88 -37.80
C ALA A 298 -12.11 -18.37 -36.38
N ILE A 299 -13.16 -18.79 -35.67
CA ILE A 299 -13.45 -18.42 -34.29
C ILE A 299 -13.69 -19.66 -33.46
N GLY A 300 -13.17 -19.68 -32.24
CA GLY A 300 -13.36 -20.74 -31.28
C GLY A 300 -12.84 -20.36 -29.89
N TYR A 301 -12.59 -21.34 -29.07
CA TYR A 301 -12.04 -21.20 -27.70
C TYR A 301 -11.36 -22.50 -27.26
#